data_886e08c0c40666f2819439f0880de66b
#
_entry.id   886e08c0c40666f2819439f0880de66b
#
_cell.length_a   1.000
_cell.length_b   1.000
_cell.length_c   1.000
_cell.angle_alpha   90.00
_cell.angle_beta   90.00
_cell.angle_gamma   90.00
#
_symmetry.space_group_name_H-M   'P 1'
#
loop_
_entity.id
_entity.type
_entity.pdbx_description
1 polymer ?
#
loop_
_entity_poly.entity_id
_entity_poly.type
_entity_poly.pdbx_seq_one_letter_code
_entity_poly.pdbx_strand_id
1 'polypeptide(L)'
;MKIWHSVKICSMPVRRGTAMVDRVKGVEKVTDNPFLNLYNFDVEKRNGKTGKYYVASRKKNPTQLKAATHKNTSDGVIIYSVYGEKKDKIVLVKQFRYPINAYVYEFPAGLVEPGEEMAQAGIREIYEETGLVFEPKVTEGAYTRPFFTTVGMTDESCGTIY
;
A
#
# COMPACT_ATOMS: atom_id res chain seq x y z
N MET A 1 -0.75 -30.04 22.01
CA MET A 1 0.68 -29.66 22.00
C MET A 1 0.77 -28.26 21.39
N LYS A 2 0.91 -27.23 22.27
CA LYS A 2 0.94 -25.81 21.82
C LYS A 2 2.39 -25.44 21.55
N ILE A 3 2.73 -25.26 20.26
CA ILE A 3 4.02 -24.69 19.88
C ILE A 3 3.77 -23.22 19.58
N TRP A 4 3.89 -22.37 20.58
CA TRP A 4 4.02 -20.94 20.39
C TRP A 4 5.50 -20.64 20.24
N HIS A 5 5.95 -20.40 19.00
CA HIS A 5 7.26 -19.80 18.79
C HIS A 5 7.13 -18.32 19.12
N SER A 6 7.83 -17.89 20.16
CA SER A 6 7.93 -16.47 20.49
C SER A 6 8.62 -15.74 19.33
N VAL A 7 7.87 -14.93 18.61
CA VAL A 7 8.43 -13.97 17.65
C VAL A 7 9.19 -12.94 18.48
N LYS A 8 10.51 -12.97 18.45
CA LYS A 8 11.33 -11.88 18.97
C LYS A 8 11.11 -10.67 18.07
N ILE A 9 10.30 -9.71 18.52
CA ILE A 9 10.24 -8.40 17.90
C ILE A 9 11.61 -7.75 18.16
N CYS A 10 12.45 -7.69 17.13
CA CYS A 10 13.70 -6.95 17.17
C CYS A 10 13.35 -5.46 17.16
N SER A 11 13.27 -4.84 18.32
CA SER A 11 13.19 -3.39 18.46
C SER A 11 14.57 -2.81 18.11
N MET A 12 14.81 -2.57 16.82
CA MET A 12 15.93 -1.73 16.44
C MET A 12 15.64 -0.29 16.91
N PRO A 13 16.54 0.34 17.67
CA PRO A 13 16.37 1.74 18.01
C PRO A 13 16.31 2.55 16.71
N VAL A 14 15.21 3.27 16.50
CA VAL A 14 15.11 4.25 15.43
C VAL A 14 16.19 5.29 15.70
N ARG A 15 17.29 5.25 14.96
CA ARG A 15 18.33 6.29 15.02
C ARG A 15 17.70 7.59 14.55
N ARG A 16 17.36 8.46 15.50
CA ARG A 16 17.01 9.85 15.21
C ARG A 16 18.27 10.50 14.63
N GLY A 17 18.17 11.02 13.39
CA GLY A 17 19.16 11.97 12.87
C GLY A 17 20.13 11.49 11.81
N THR A 18 19.82 10.47 11.00
CA THR A 18 20.52 10.33 9.71
C THR A 18 19.83 11.24 8.69
N ALA A 19 20.58 12.20 8.13
CA ALA A 19 20.15 12.98 6.99
C ALA A 19 19.60 12.00 5.92
N MET A 20 18.45 12.32 5.32
CA MET A 20 17.84 11.51 4.29
C MET A 20 18.83 11.43 3.11
N VAL A 21 19.34 10.24 2.83
CA VAL A 21 20.25 10.03 1.71
C VAL A 21 19.43 9.86 0.46
N ASP A 22 19.40 10.89 -0.36
CA ASP A 22 18.77 10.80 -1.69
C ASP A 22 19.69 10.01 -2.64
N ARG A 23 19.25 8.81 -2.99
CA ARG A 23 19.95 7.91 -3.91
C ARG A 23 19.35 7.86 -5.31
N VAL A 24 18.22 8.52 -5.53
CA VAL A 24 17.61 8.66 -6.83
C VAL A 24 18.11 9.96 -7.46
N LYS A 25 18.92 9.85 -8.51
CA LYS A 25 19.59 10.99 -9.17
C LYS A 25 18.84 11.49 -10.40
N GLY A 26 18.00 10.65 -10.98
CA GLY A 26 17.17 10.98 -12.14
C GLY A 26 16.02 10.00 -12.28
N VAL A 27 14.96 10.44 -12.94
CA VAL A 27 13.78 9.64 -13.23
C VAL A 27 13.33 9.90 -14.65
N GLU A 28 13.19 8.84 -15.42
CA GLU A 28 12.66 8.84 -16.78
C GLU A 28 11.36 8.06 -16.82
N LYS A 29 10.30 8.62 -17.42
CA LYS A 29 9.07 7.89 -17.69
C LYS A 29 9.25 7.05 -18.96
N VAL A 30 9.11 5.73 -18.83
CA VAL A 30 9.36 4.77 -19.93
C VAL A 30 8.08 4.51 -20.74
N THR A 31 6.91 4.48 -20.06
CA THR A 31 5.62 4.21 -20.73
C THR A 31 4.63 5.34 -20.47
N ASP A 32 3.58 5.42 -21.27
CA ASP A 32 2.48 6.38 -21.11
C ASP A 32 1.12 5.66 -21.19
N ASN A 33 0.93 4.70 -20.29
CA ASN A 33 -0.33 3.96 -20.19
C ASN A 33 -1.36 4.71 -19.32
N PRO A 34 -2.67 4.46 -19.50
CA PRO A 34 -3.72 5.13 -18.75
C PRO A 34 -3.65 4.91 -17.23
N PHE A 35 -3.33 3.71 -16.77
CA PHE A 35 -3.48 3.30 -15.38
C PHE A 35 -2.17 3.00 -14.64
N LEU A 36 -1.16 2.50 -15.34
CA LEU A 36 0.10 2.08 -14.75
C LEU A 36 1.25 2.41 -15.69
N ASN A 37 2.27 3.09 -15.17
CA ASN A 37 3.44 3.48 -15.93
C ASN A 37 4.72 2.87 -15.36
N LEU A 38 5.66 2.57 -16.23
CA LEU A 38 7.01 2.16 -15.88
C LEU A 38 7.91 3.40 -15.87
N TYR A 39 8.71 3.50 -14.82
CA TYR A 39 9.73 4.53 -14.62
C TYR A 39 11.10 3.88 -14.51
N ASN A 40 12.11 4.50 -15.09
CA ASN A 40 13.50 4.11 -14.99
C ASN A 40 14.24 5.13 -14.11
N PHE A 41 14.74 4.68 -12.97
CA PHE A 41 15.45 5.51 -12.01
C PHE A 41 16.96 5.37 -12.21
N ASP A 42 17.65 6.50 -12.28
CA ASP A 42 19.10 6.56 -12.09
C ASP A 42 19.38 6.53 -10.61
N VAL A 43 20.03 5.48 -10.14
CA VAL A 43 20.26 5.27 -8.71
C VAL A 43 21.73 5.16 -8.35
N GLU A 44 22.08 5.68 -7.19
CA GLU A 44 23.36 5.46 -6.53
C GLU A 44 23.22 4.29 -5.54
N LYS A 45 23.93 3.20 -5.80
CA LYS A 45 23.96 2.02 -4.93
C LYS A 45 24.77 2.31 -3.65
N ARG A 46 24.57 1.46 -2.62
CA ARG A 46 25.25 1.61 -1.32
C ARG A 46 26.79 1.61 -1.44
N ASN A 47 27.35 0.99 -2.47
CA ASN A 47 28.78 0.95 -2.75
C ASN A 47 29.28 2.11 -3.63
N GLY A 48 28.47 3.15 -3.85
CA GLY A 48 28.80 4.32 -4.66
C GLY A 48 28.68 4.11 -6.18
N LYS A 49 28.40 2.89 -6.64
CA LYS A 49 28.20 2.65 -8.08
C LYS A 49 26.82 3.13 -8.51
N THR A 50 26.75 3.68 -9.70
CA THR A 50 25.47 4.03 -10.34
C THR A 50 24.80 2.80 -10.96
N GLY A 51 23.51 2.89 -11.24
CA GLY A 51 22.75 1.85 -11.89
C GLY A 51 21.35 2.32 -12.25
N LYS A 52 20.61 1.45 -12.92
CA LYS A 52 19.19 1.66 -13.25
C LYS A 52 18.33 0.81 -12.33
N TYR A 53 17.13 1.36 -11.99
CA TYR A 53 16.13 0.65 -11.23
C TYR A 53 14.74 0.93 -11.81
N TYR A 54 13.97 -0.11 -12.09
CA TYR A 54 12.65 0.02 -12.69
C TYR A 54 11.55 -0.01 -11.63
N VAL A 55 10.65 0.96 -11.72
CA VAL A 55 9.52 1.12 -10.79
C VAL A 55 8.23 1.25 -11.57
N ALA A 56 7.22 0.48 -11.22
CA ALA A 56 5.88 0.67 -11.72
C ALA A 56 5.12 1.63 -10.79
N SER A 57 4.35 2.57 -11.36
CA SER A 57 3.57 3.52 -10.58
C SER A 57 2.30 3.93 -11.31
N ARG A 58 1.23 4.22 -10.55
CA ARG A 58 -0.02 4.82 -11.06
C ARG A 58 0.13 6.32 -11.34
N LYS A 59 1.19 6.95 -10.85
CA LYS A 59 1.42 8.38 -11.06
C LYS A 59 1.69 8.69 -12.53
N LYS A 60 1.20 9.82 -13.00
CA LYS A 60 1.34 10.27 -14.40
C LYS A 60 2.69 10.94 -14.67
N ASN A 61 3.24 11.61 -13.67
CA ASN A 61 4.45 12.41 -13.78
C ASN A 61 5.52 11.99 -12.77
N PRO A 62 6.81 12.07 -13.12
CA PRO A 62 7.92 11.77 -12.21
C PRO A 62 7.89 12.56 -10.89
N THR A 63 7.43 13.83 -10.94
CA THR A 63 7.34 14.71 -9.77
C THR A 63 6.28 14.28 -8.74
N GLN A 64 5.37 13.38 -9.11
CA GLN A 64 4.32 12.84 -8.25
C GLN A 64 4.72 11.55 -7.56
N LEU A 65 5.80 10.92 -7.97
CA LEU A 65 6.30 9.67 -7.37
C LEU A 65 6.67 9.90 -5.89
N LYS A 66 6.51 8.87 -5.08
CA LYS A 66 6.90 8.94 -3.66
C LYS A 66 8.41 9.16 -3.47
N ALA A 67 9.22 8.70 -4.41
CA ALA A 67 10.65 8.99 -4.45
C ALA A 67 10.96 10.49 -4.61
N ALA A 68 10.09 11.25 -5.28
CA ALA A 68 10.26 12.69 -5.46
C ALA A 68 9.57 13.50 -4.35
N THR A 69 8.39 13.07 -3.92
CA THR A 69 7.60 13.82 -2.92
C THR A 69 8.00 13.53 -1.49
N HIS A 70 8.62 12.39 -1.23
CA HIS A 70 8.92 11.84 0.10
C HIS A 70 7.69 11.74 1.03
N LYS A 71 6.49 11.70 0.44
CA LYS A 71 5.23 11.57 1.18
C LYS A 71 4.66 10.17 0.96
N ASN A 72 4.31 9.51 2.06
CA ASN A 72 3.60 8.24 2.01
C ASN A 72 2.11 8.45 2.27
N THR A 73 1.43 9.08 1.30
CA THR A 73 -0.04 9.12 1.26
C THR A 73 -0.57 7.79 0.72
N SER A 74 -1.69 7.33 1.26
CA SER A 74 -2.31 6.07 0.81
C SER A 74 -2.81 6.20 -0.63
N ASP A 75 -2.46 5.24 -1.47
CA ASP A 75 -3.03 5.13 -2.83
C ASP A 75 -4.28 4.26 -2.82
N GLY A 76 -4.40 3.36 -1.84
CA GLY A 76 -5.54 2.50 -1.64
C GLY A 76 -5.86 2.25 -0.17
N VAL A 77 -7.01 1.65 0.06
CA VAL A 77 -7.49 1.25 1.39
C VAL A 77 -7.88 -0.22 1.38
N ILE A 78 -7.50 -0.93 2.43
CA ILE A 78 -7.90 -2.31 2.71
C ILE A 78 -8.86 -2.28 3.89
N ILE A 79 -10.00 -2.95 3.77
CA ILE A 79 -11.04 -2.94 4.79
C ILE A 79 -11.04 -4.27 5.53
N TYR A 80 -10.55 -4.25 6.77
CA TYR A 80 -10.66 -5.39 7.66
C TYR A 80 -11.97 -5.28 8.44
N SER A 81 -13.03 -5.90 7.94
CA SER A 81 -14.36 -5.82 8.51
C SER A 81 -14.80 -7.15 9.13
N VAL A 82 -15.44 -7.05 10.28
CA VAL A 82 -16.08 -8.18 10.97
C VAL A 82 -17.59 -8.06 10.82
N TYR A 83 -18.24 -9.20 10.65
CA TYR A 83 -19.67 -9.30 10.40
C TYR A 83 -20.37 -10.24 11.38
N GLY A 84 -21.67 -10.00 11.59
CA GLY A 84 -22.54 -10.79 12.46
C GLY A 84 -22.61 -10.26 13.89
N GLU A 85 -23.65 -10.68 14.62
CA GLU A 85 -23.91 -10.25 16.01
C GLU A 85 -22.74 -10.61 16.95
N LYS A 86 -22.11 -11.76 16.72
CA LYS A 86 -20.95 -12.22 17.51
C LYS A 86 -19.62 -11.69 17.03
N LYS A 87 -19.59 -10.95 15.90
CA LYS A 87 -18.36 -10.46 15.22
C LYS A 87 -17.34 -11.58 15.00
N ASP A 88 -17.83 -12.76 14.63
CA ASP A 88 -17.06 -13.98 14.45
C ASP A 88 -16.79 -14.33 12.98
N LYS A 89 -17.20 -13.46 12.06
CA LYS A 89 -17.00 -13.62 10.62
C LYS A 89 -16.25 -12.42 10.07
N ILE A 90 -15.38 -12.68 9.09
CA ILE A 90 -14.73 -11.63 8.29
C ILE A 90 -15.40 -11.54 6.93
N VAL A 91 -15.42 -10.35 6.35
CA VAL A 91 -15.90 -10.13 4.99
C VAL A 91 -14.73 -10.31 4.03
N LEU A 92 -14.91 -11.17 3.04
CA LEU A 92 -13.97 -11.35 1.93
C LEU A 92 -14.74 -11.24 0.62
N VAL A 93 -14.09 -10.67 -0.39
CA VAL A 93 -14.55 -10.66 -1.78
C VAL A 93 -13.83 -11.72 -2.58
N LYS A 94 -14.53 -12.33 -3.54
CA LYS A 94 -13.93 -13.25 -4.51
C LYS A 94 -13.71 -12.50 -5.81
N GLN A 95 -12.47 -12.18 -6.13
CA GLN A 95 -12.11 -11.35 -7.28
C GLN A 95 -11.21 -12.12 -8.25
N PHE A 96 -11.43 -11.94 -9.57
CA PHE A 96 -10.53 -12.46 -10.59
C PHE A 96 -9.34 -11.52 -10.76
N ARG A 97 -8.12 -12.04 -10.56
CA ARG A 97 -6.89 -11.28 -10.71
C ARG A 97 -6.17 -11.70 -12.00
N TYR A 98 -6.19 -10.81 -13.00
CA TYR A 98 -5.57 -11.04 -14.30
C TYR A 98 -4.08 -11.42 -14.25
N PRO A 99 -3.24 -10.85 -13.37
CA PRO A 99 -1.81 -11.21 -13.33
C PRO A 99 -1.53 -12.67 -13.04
N ILE A 100 -2.43 -13.35 -12.34
CA ILE A 100 -2.31 -14.78 -12.01
C ILE A 100 -3.34 -15.64 -12.74
N ASN A 101 -4.22 -15.03 -13.56
CA ASN A 101 -5.29 -15.70 -14.31
C ASN A 101 -6.18 -16.61 -13.43
N ALA A 102 -6.52 -16.15 -12.22
CA ALA A 102 -7.26 -16.95 -11.24
C ALA A 102 -8.14 -16.07 -10.33
N TYR A 103 -9.14 -16.71 -9.71
CA TYR A 103 -9.89 -16.11 -8.61
C TYR A 103 -9.13 -16.25 -7.30
N VAL A 104 -9.16 -15.19 -6.50
CA VAL A 104 -8.64 -15.15 -5.13
C VAL A 104 -9.70 -14.63 -4.17
N TYR A 105 -9.58 -14.97 -2.89
CA TYR A 105 -10.32 -14.34 -1.82
C TYR A 105 -9.43 -13.31 -1.16
N GLU A 106 -9.92 -12.09 -1.04
CA GLU A 106 -9.17 -10.98 -0.47
C GLU A 106 -10.10 -10.08 0.35
N PHE A 107 -9.53 -9.25 1.19
CA PHE A 107 -10.29 -8.22 1.88
C PHE A 107 -10.85 -7.22 0.86
N PRO A 108 -12.06 -6.66 1.08
CA PRO A 108 -12.54 -5.53 0.31
C PRO A 108 -11.48 -4.42 0.30
N ALA A 109 -11.21 -3.87 -0.86
CA ALA A 109 -10.15 -2.90 -1.03
C ALA A 109 -10.36 -2.08 -2.30
N GLY A 110 -9.99 -0.80 -2.25
CA GLY A 110 -10.07 0.04 -3.44
C GLY A 110 -9.13 1.23 -3.38
N LEU A 111 -9.21 2.08 -4.39
CA LEU A 111 -8.37 3.26 -4.50
C LEU A 111 -8.94 4.41 -3.68
N VAL A 112 -8.05 5.19 -3.08
CA VAL A 112 -8.40 6.48 -2.47
C VAL A 112 -8.39 7.53 -3.57
N GLU A 113 -9.53 8.16 -3.83
CA GLU A 113 -9.66 9.17 -4.87
C GLU A 113 -8.99 10.50 -4.48
N PRO A 114 -8.65 11.36 -5.45
CA PRO A 114 -8.07 12.66 -5.16
C PRO A 114 -9.00 13.51 -4.25
N GLY A 115 -8.49 13.89 -3.08
CA GLY A 115 -9.25 14.68 -2.10
C GLY A 115 -10.16 13.86 -1.18
N GLU A 116 -10.19 12.54 -1.33
CA GLU A 116 -10.95 11.64 -0.48
C GLU A 116 -10.11 11.22 0.74
N GLU A 117 -10.74 11.17 1.91
CA GLU A 117 -10.12 10.60 3.10
C GLU A 117 -10.17 9.06 3.06
N MET A 118 -9.14 8.40 3.56
CA MET A 118 -9.00 6.94 3.52
C MET A 118 -10.21 6.21 4.14
N ALA A 119 -10.78 6.74 5.22
CA ALA A 119 -11.96 6.16 5.84
C ALA A 119 -13.21 6.26 4.96
N GLN A 120 -13.37 7.37 4.23
CA GLN A 120 -14.46 7.57 3.28
C GLN A 120 -14.33 6.63 2.09
N ALA A 121 -13.11 6.50 1.54
CA ALA A 121 -12.82 5.53 0.48
C ALA A 121 -13.21 4.11 0.91
N GLY A 122 -12.82 3.69 2.10
CA GLY A 122 -13.14 2.36 2.58
C GLY A 122 -14.63 2.12 2.81
N ILE A 123 -15.39 3.11 3.29
CA ILE A 123 -16.86 3.01 3.43
C ILE A 123 -17.51 2.86 2.05
N ARG A 124 -17.07 3.65 1.06
CA ARG A 124 -17.55 3.57 -0.32
C ARG A 124 -17.24 2.22 -0.95
N GLU A 125 -15.97 1.78 -0.91
CA GLU A 125 -15.52 0.55 -1.55
C GLU A 125 -16.21 -0.71 -1.00
N ILE A 126 -16.33 -0.85 0.33
CA ILE A 126 -17.01 -2.03 0.88
C ILE A 126 -18.50 -2.05 0.51
N TYR A 127 -19.14 -0.89 0.40
CA TYR A 127 -20.52 -0.82 -0.05
C TYR A 127 -20.65 -1.19 -1.54
N GLU A 128 -19.76 -0.69 -2.40
CA GLU A 128 -19.75 -0.99 -3.83
C GLU A 128 -19.48 -2.47 -4.10
N GLU A 129 -18.56 -3.09 -3.37
CA GLU A 129 -18.16 -4.48 -3.58
C GLU A 129 -19.11 -5.50 -2.93
N THR A 130 -19.78 -5.14 -1.83
CA THR A 130 -20.52 -6.12 -1.00
C THR A 130 -21.96 -5.72 -0.69
N GLY A 131 -22.34 -4.46 -0.87
CA GLY A 131 -23.61 -3.91 -0.43
C GLY A 131 -23.74 -3.72 1.09
N LEU A 132 -22.68 -3.98 1.86
CA LEU A 132 -22.70 -3.86 3.31
C LEU A 132 -22.42 -2.42 3.76
N VAL A 133 -23.13 -1.99 4.81
CA VAL A 133 -22.82 -0.73 5.49
C VAL A 133 -21.74 -0.99 6.52
N PHE A 134 -20.65 -0.22 6.44
CA PHE A 134 -19.50 -0.35 7.31
C PHE A 134 -19.34 0.89 8.20
N GLU A 135 -19.08 0.66 9.47
CA GLU A 135 -18.80 1.69 10.45
C GLU A 135 -17.37 1.54 10.94
N PRO A 136 -16.43 2.40 10.48
CA PRO A 136 -15.04 2.32 10.88
C PRO A 136 -14.87 2.52 12.38
N LYS A 137 -14.05 1.67 13.01
CA LYS A 137 -13.68 1.81 14.43
C LYS A 137 -12.17 1.75 14.57
N VAL A 138 -11.62 2.75 15.25
CA VAL A 138 -10.20 2.69 15.64
C VAL A 138 -10.13 1.99 16.98
N THR A 139 -9.49 0.83 17.00
CA THR A 139 -9.20 0.07 18.23
C THR A 139 -7.77 0.32 18.67
N GLU A 140 -7.50 0.20 19.97
CA GLU A 140 -6.15 0.29 20.51
C GLU A 140 -5.24 -0.76 19.84
N GLY A 141 -4.06 -0.33 19.38
CA GLY A 141 -3.10 -1.18 18.68
C GLY A 141 -3.35 -1.36 17.18
N ALA A 142 -4.46 -0.82 16.62
CA ALA A 142 -4.71 -0.87 15.19
C ALA A 142 -3.67 -0.04 14.41
N TYR A 143 -3.11 -0.63 13.36
CA TYR A 143 -2.16 0.08 12.49
C TYR A 143 -2.92 0.76 11.35
N THR A 144 -3.03 2.07 11.41
CA THR A 144 -3.80 2.88 10.45
C THR A 144 -2.94 3.69 9.48
N ARG A 145 -1.59 3.61 9.60
CA ARG A 145 -0.69 4.34 8.70
C ARG A 145 -0.55 3.61 7.37
N PRO A 146 -0.37 4.34 6.25
CA PRO A 146 -0.09 3.71 4.97
C PRO A 146 1.19 2.88 5.01
N PHE A 147 1.13 1.67 4.47
CA PHE A 147 2.27 0.77 4.31
C PHE A 147 2.45 0.40 2.83
N PHE A 148 3.68 0.16 2.42
CA PHE A 148 3.97 -0.24 1.06
C PHE A 148 3.60 -1.70 0.83
N THR A 149 2.89 -1.98 -0.25
CA THR A 149 2.44 -3.34 -0.61
C THR A 149 3.54 -4.14 -1.30
N THR A 150 4.26 -3.52 -2.21
CA THR A 150 5.29 -4.19 -3.01
C THR A 150 6.45 -3.21 -3.29
N VAL A 151 7.06 -2.66 -2.25
CA VAL A 151 8.06 -1.57 -2.33
C VAL A 151 9.30 -1.89 -3.17
N GLY A 152 9.59 -3.14 -3.43
CA GLY A 152 10.66 -3.56 -4.34
C GLY A 152 10.34 -3.38 -5.83
N MET A 153 9.07 -3.09 -6.18
CA MET A 153 8.62 -3.00 -7.58
C MET A 153 7.77 -1.75 -7.84
N THR A 154 7.03 -1.28 -6.83
CA THR A 154 6.09 -0.16 -6.95
C THR A 154 6.27 0.83 -5.81
N ASP A 155 5.80 2.05 -5.99
CA ASP A 155 5.67 3.05 -4.92
C ASP A 155 4.26 3.06 -4.30
N GLU A 156 3.43 2.05 -4.63
CA GLU A 156 2.07 1.95 -4.12
C GLU A 156 2.05 1.63 -2.63
N SER A 157 1.20 2.33 -1.91
CA SER A 157 0.92 2.04 -0.51
C SER A 157 -0.58 2.00 -0.24
N CYS A 158 -0.97 1.20 0.75
CA CYS A 158 -2.33 1.08 1.22
C CYS A 158 -2.41 1.38 2.71
N GLY A 159 -3.52 1.96 3.13
CA GLY A 159 -3.88 2.00 4.53
C GLY A 159 -4.87 0.90 4.86
N THR A 160 -5.11 0.65 6.15
CA THR A 160 -6.14 -0.28 6.61
C THR A 160 -7.13 0.44 7.51
N ILE A 161 -8.40 0.15 7.33
CA ILE A 161 -9.47 0.56 8.25
C ILE A 161 -10.15 -0.67 8.85
N TYR A 162 -10.67 -0.52 10.08
CA TYR A 162 -11.22 -1.58 10.91
C TYR A 162 -12.61 -1.23 11.39
#